data_9aab433183de16fee77f2fac3a49bd1d
#
_entry.id   9aab433183de16fee77f2fac3a49bd1d
#
_cell.length_a   1.000
_cell.length_b   1.000
_cell.length_c   1.000
_cell.angle_alpha   90.00
_cell.angle_beta   90.00
_cell.angle_gamma   90.00
#
_symmetry.space_group_name_H-M   'P 1'
#
loop_
_entity.id
_entity.type
_entity.pdbx_description
1 polymer ?
#
loop_
_entity_poly.entity_id
_entity_poly.type
_entity_poly.pdbx_seq_one_letter_code
_entity_poly.pdbx_strand_id
1 'polypeptide(L)'
;AIWSNTNGLTILGFGYATPFLRPFLTEADNVMALMPAQQGGTYWPVDGLNRVVISEDDELPFQDSSIDRLIVVHSMECTEHLRPMLKEIWRILRGDGRLIIVVPSRSGVWARTDRTPFGFGQPYSSSQLTRLLRDGMFIPEKIDRALFIPPSTRKVVLRSASGIEDLGSRWLKHLGGVLS
;
A
#
# COMPACT_ATOMS: atom_id res chain seq x y z
N ALA A 1 -14.34 -4.05 -3.08
CA ALA A 1 -13.40 -3.63 -2.01
C ALA A 1 -12.30 -4.70 -1.84
N ILE A 2 -11.14 -4.32 -1.34
CA ILE A 2 -10.01 -5.24 -1.07
C ILE A 2 -10.39 -6.20 0.05
N TRP A 3 -11.11 -5.71 1.04
CA TRP A 3 -11.71 -6.48 2.11
C TRP A 3 -13.22 -6.38 2.06
N SER A 4 -13.91 -7.48 2.30
CA SER A 4 -15.36 -7.53 2.49
C SER A 4 -15.66 -7.26 3.96
N ASN A 5 -16.64 -6.41 4.24
CA ASN A 5 -17.06 -6.04 5.59
C ASN A 5 -15.93 -5.43 6.45
N THR A 6 -15.89 -4.12 6.48
CA THR A 6 -14.92 -3.35 7.27
C THR A 6 -15.56 -2.58 8.42
N ASN A 7 -16.84 -2.87 8.74
CA ASN A 7 -17.54 -2.27 9.88
C ASN A 7 -16.83 -2.61 11.19
N GLY A 8 -16.66 -1.64 12.05
CA GLY A 8 -15.98 -1.82 13.34
C GLY A 8 -14.45 -1.86 13.26
N LEU A 9 -13.86 -1.71 12.06
CA LEU A 9 -12.42 -1.84 11.86
C LEU A 9 -11.72 -0.49 11.80
N THR A 10 -10.48 -0.49 12.26
CA THR A 10 -9.52 0.60 12.07
C THR A 10 -8.59 0.27 10.91
N ILE A 11 -8.60 1.11 9.88
CA ILE A 11 -7.84 0.93 8.64
C ILE A 11 -6.78 2.03 8.55
N LEU A 12 -5.54 1.62 8.31
CA LEU A 12 -4.42 2.53 8.08
C LEU A 12 -3.87 2.32 6.67
N GLY A 13 -3.65 3.41 5.96
CA GLY A 13 -2.86 3.41 4.74
C GLY A 13 -1.51 4.05 5.00
N PHE A 14 -0.44 3.47 4.50
CA PHE A 14 0.91 3.99 4.67
C PHE A 14 1.54 4.31 3.31
N GLY A 15 2.12 5.49 3.18
CA GLY A 15 2.70 6.00 1.95
C GLY A 15 1.64 6.46 0.93
N TYR A 16 1.77 6.05 -0.31
CA TYR A 16 0.83 6.43 -1.38
C TYR A 16 -0.48 5.61 -1.35
N ALA A 17 -1.04 5.43 -0.16
CA ALA A 17 -2.21 4.56 0.03
C ALA A 17 -3.56 5.28 -0.11
N THR A 18 -3.61 6.61 -0.09
CA THR A 18 -4.86 7.40 -0.09
C THR A 18 -5.86 7.05 -1.20
N PRO A 19 -5.44 6.74 -2.46
CA PRO A 19 -6.37 6.34 -3.51
C PRO A 19 -7.13 5.04 -3.17
N PHE A 20 -6.52 4.16 -2.38
CA PHE A 20 -7.06 2.85 -2.01
C PHE A 20 -7.90 2.89 -0.74
N LEU A 21 -7.80 3.96 0.05
CA LEU A 21 -8.53 4.12 1.31
C LEU A 21 -9.94 4.69 1.11
N ARG A 22 -10.20 5.39 0.02
CA ARG A 22 -11.47 6.09 -0.22
C ARG A 22 -12.72 5.21 -0.07
N PRO A 23 -12.76 3.95 -0.55
CA PRO A 23 -13.92 3.08 -0.38
C PRO A 23 -14.27 2.76 1.07
N PHE A 24 -13.30 2.82 1.98
CA PHE A 24 -13.49 2.47 3.38
C PHE A 24 -14.00 3.61 4.25
N LEU A 25 -13.98 4.86 3.75
CA LEU A 25 -14.42 6.03 4.51
C LEU A 25 -15.88 5.96 4.98
N THR A 26 -16.70 5.19 4.28
CA THR A 26 -18.13 5.03 4.58
C THR A 26 -18.45 3.74 5.33
N GLU A 27 -17.53 2.81 5.41
CA GLU A 27 -17.77 1.48 5.98
C GLU A 27 -17.03 1.25 7.30
N ALA A 28 -15.78 1.70 7.38
CA ALA A 28 -14.92 1.46 8.55
C ALA A 28 -15.13 2.52 9.62
N ASP A 29 -14.91 2.14 10.88
CA ASP A 29 -15.04 3.07 12.02
C ASP A 29 -13.95 4.14 11.98
N ASN A 30 -12.72 3.74 11.66
CA ASN A 30 -11.59 4.64 11.54
C ASN A 30 -10.80 4.35 10.27
N VAL A 31 -10.52 5.40 9.50
CA VAL A 31 -9.63 5.34 8.33
C VAL A 31 -8.63 6.47 8.44
N MET A 32 -7.35 6.15 8.38
CA MET A 32 -6.25 7.10 8.49
C MET A 32 -5.23 6.87 7.39
N ALA A 33 -4.55 7.94 6.98
CA ALA A 33 -3.42 7.87 6.06
C ALA A 33 -2.15 8.34 6.78
N LEU A 34 -1.14 7.47 6.84
CA LEU A 34 0.18 7.79 7.33
C LEU A 34 1.08 8.16 6.14
N MET A 35 1.68 9.32 6.20
CA MET A 35 2.62 9.81 5.20
C MET A 35 4.01 9.95 5.83
N PRO A 36 5.05 9.35 5.22
CA PRO A 36 6.41 9.50 5.70
C PRO A 36 6.83 10.97 5.73
N ALA A 37 7.43 11.42 6.84
CA ALA A 37 7.82 12.82 7.03
C ALA A 37 8.75 13.33 5.91
N GLN A 38 9.63 12.46 5.41
CA GLN A 38 10.56 12.78 4.32
C GLN A 38 9.86 13.04 2.98
N GLN A 39 8.65 12.50 2.77
CA GLN A 39 7.87 12.71 1.55
C GLN A 39 6.90 13.89 1.66
N GLY A 40 6.74 14.44 2.88
CA GLY A 40 5.77 15.46 3.18
C GLY A 40 4.34 14.93 3.24
N GLY A 41 3.41 15.79 3.60
CA GLY A 41 2.00 15.43 3.75
C GLY A 41 1.08 16.29 2.90
N THR A 42 -0.06 15.73 2.55
CA THR A 42 -1.15 16.44 1.89
C THR A 42 -2.45 16.21 2.65
N TYR A 43 -3.36 17.18 2.54
CA TYR A 43 -4.69 17.07 3.15
C TYR A 43 -5.49 15.94 2.50
N TRP A 44 -6.05 15.05 3.30
CA TRP A 44 -6.90 13.97 2.82
C TRP A 44 -7.91 13.53 3.90
N PRO A 45 -9.16 13.19 3.53
CA PRO A 45 -9.79 13.36 2.21
C PRO A 45 -10.06 14.84 1.90
N VAL A 46 -10.15 15.19 0.61
CA VAL A 46 -10.33 16.58 0.16
C VAL A 46 -11.70 17.15 0.62
N ASP A 47 -12.68 16.28 0.76
CA ASP A 47 -14.09 16.59 1.03
C ASP A 47 -14.51 16.26 2.49
N GLY A 48 -13.56 16.20 3.43
CA GLY A 48 -13.88 15.87 4.83
C GLY A 48 -12.86 16.37 5.83
N LEU A 49 -12.93 15.89 7.06
CA LEU A 49 -11.91 16.15 8.08
C LEU A 49 -10.58 15.50 7.69
N ASN A 50 -9.48 16.22 7.94
CA ASN A 50 -8.16 15.68 7.68
C ASN A 50 -7.91 14.40 8.49
N ARG A 51 -7.55 13.33 7.82
CA ARG A 51 -7.24 12.02 8.39
C ARG A 51 -5.79 11.60 8.16
N VAL A 52 -4.93 12.59 7.91
CA VAL A 52 -3.50 12.36 7.63
C VAL A 52 -2.70 12.53 8.91
N VAL A 53 -1.82 11.57 9.14
CA VAL A 53 -0.76 11.57 10.15
C VAL A 53 0.57 11.63 9.41
N ILE A 54 1.48 12.48 9.86
CA ILE A 54 2.86 12.56 9.34
C ILE A 54 3.78 12.03 10.43
N SER A 55 4.63 11.07 10.11
CA SER A 55 5.57 10.46 11.05
C SER A 55 6.80 9.92 10.34
N GLU A 56 7.85 9.68 11.09
CA GLU A 56 8.95 8.85 10.62
C GLU A 56 8.47 7.41 10.40
N ASP A 57 9.13 6.68 9.51
CA ASP A 57 8.69 5.35 9.08
C ASP A 57 9.10 4.24 10.06
N ASP A 58 9.99 4.54 10.99
CA ASP A 58 10.52 3.65 12.03
C ASP A 58 10.01 3.96 13.45
N GLU A 59 9.13 4.96 13.59
CA GLU A 59 8.47 5.32 14.86
C GLU A 59 7.02 5.75 14.59
N LEU A 60 6.11 4.77 14.57
CA LEU A 60 4.70 5.02 14.22
C LEU A 60 3.89 5.47 15.43
N PRO A 61 3.14 6.61 15.37
CA PRO A 61 2.42 7.20 16.49
C PRO A 61 1.08 6.48 16.77
N PHE A 62 1.10 5.16 16.78
CA PHE A 62 -0.05 4.32 17.06
C PHE A 62 0.24 3.36 18.21
N GLN A 63 -0.81 3.04 18.96
CA GLN A 63 -0.72 2.05 20.04
C GLN A 63 -0.48 0.64 19.50
N ASP A 64 0.11 -0.22 20.33
CA ASP A 64 0.29 -1.63 20.01
C ASP A 64 -1.06 -2.29 19.70
N SER A 65 -1.10 -3.14 18.69
CA SER A 65 -2.30 -3.91 18.33
C SER A 65 -3.56 -3.05 18.15
N SER A 66 -3.43 -1.86 17.56
CA SER A 66 -4.54 -0.91 17.40
C SER A 66 -5.11 -0.88 15.97
N ILE A 67 -4.41 -1.47 14.99
CA ILE A 67 -4.77 -1.43 13.58
C ILE A 67 -5.26 -2.82 13.12
N ASP A 68 -6.46 -2.86 12.54
CA ASP A 68 -7.04 -4.11 12.02
C ASP A 68 -6.60 -4.39 10.58
N ARG A 69 -6.47 -3.35 9.76
CA ARG A 69 -6.11 -3.46 8.34
C ARG A 69 -5.09 -2.40 7.96
N LEU A 70 -4.01 -2.82 7.33
CA LEU A 70 -2.94 -1.92 6.89
C LEU A 70 -2.65 -2.11 5.41
N ILE A 71 -2.59 -1.01 4.66
CA ILE A 71 -2.18 -0.97 3.26
C ILE A 71 -0.90 -0.15 3.15
N VAL A 72 0.20 -0.77 2.79
CA VAL A 72 1.49 -0.10 2.54
C VAL A 72 1.70 0.03 1.04
N VAL A 73 1.83 1.25 0.53
CA VAL A 73 1.98 1.50 -0.90
C VAL A 73 3.19 2.40 -1.14
N HIS A 74 4.16 1.90 -1.89
CA HIS A 74 5.34 2.65 -2.33
C HIS A 74 6.11 3.34 -1.19
N SER A 75 6.24 2.67 -0.04
CA SER A 75 7.03 3.16 1.10
C SER A 75 8.25 2.28 1.36
N MET A 76 8.10 0.95 1.23
CA MET A 76 9.17 0.02 1.58
C MET A 76 10.41 0.15 0.70
N GLU A 77 10.25 0.51 -0.56
CA GLU A 77 11.35 0.72 -1.50
C GLU A 77 12.11 2.02 -1.28
N CYS A 78 11.52 2.96 -0.56
CA CYS A 78 12.04 4.31 -0.33
C CYS A 78 12.69 4.47 1.05
N THR A 79 12.41 3.57 1.99
CA THR A 79 12.95 3.66 3.36
C THR A 79 14.39 3.19 3.46
N GLU A 80 15.18 3.88 4.26
CA GLU A 80 16.52 3.42 4.68
C GLU A 80 16.44 2.49 5.90
N HIS A 81 15.34 2.53 6.66
CA HIS A 81 15.13 1.82 7.92
C HIS A 81 14.10 0.69 7.80
N LEU A 82 14.20 -0.14 6.77
CA LEU A 82 13.21 -1.15 6.41
C LEU A 82 12.88 -2.14 7.55
N ARG A 83 13.89 -2.61 8.30
CA ARG A 83 13.65 -3.54 9.41
C ARG A 83 12.96 -2.88 10.61
N PRO A 84 13.38 -1.70 11.09
CA PRO A 84 12.62 -0.91 12.06
C PRO A 84 11.19 -0.63 11.61
N MET A 85 10.97 -0.20 10.38
CA MET A 85 9.64 0.02 9.80
C MET A 85 8.76 -1.23 9.87
N LEU A 86 9.27 -2.41 9.48
CA LEU A 86 8.52 -3.67 9.57
C LEU A 86 8.20 -4.06 11.01
N LYS A 87 9.11 -3.80 11.95
CA LYS A 87 8.88 -4.03 13.38
C LYS A 87 7.75 -3.14 13.92
N GLU A 88 7.73 -1.88 13.54
CA GLU A 88 6.66 -0.96 13.89
C GLU A 88 5.31 -1.36 13.28
N ILE A 89 5.30 -1.74 11.99
CA ILE A 89 4.11 -2.28 11.34
C ILE A 89 3.58 -3.52 12.09
N TRP A 90 4.47 -4.41 12.50
CA TRP A 90 4.10 -5.60 13.27
C TRP A 90 3.54 -5.22 14.65
N ARG A 91 4.14 -4.25 15.35
CA ARG A 91 3.72 -3.78 16.66
C ARG A 91 2.29 -3.22 16.66
N ILE A 92 1.98 -2.36 15.69
CA ILE A 92 0.68 -1.68 15.63
C ILE A 92 -0.44 -2.57 15.09
N LEU A 93 -0.11 -3.62 14.33
CA LEU A 93 -1.10 -4.51 13.73
C LEU A 93 -1.63 -5.49 14.78
N ARG A 94 -2.95 -5.72 14.79
CA ARG A 94 -3.58 -6.72 15.65
C ARG A 94 -3.16 -8.13 15.27
N GLY A 95 -3.30 -9.08 16.20
CA GLY A 95 -2.93 -10.49 15.96
C GLY A 95 -3.70 -11.17 14.82
N ASP A 96 -4.93 -10.73 14.56
CA ASP A 96 -5.77 -11.12 13.41
C ASP A 96 -5.76 -10.07 12.27
N GLY A 97 -4.89 -9.08 12.38
CA GLY A 97 -4.75 -7.99 11.44
C GLY A 97 -4.28 -8.47 10.07
N ARG A 98 -4.68 -7.72 9.02
CA ARG A 98 -4.30 -8.03 7.64
C ARG A 98 -3.45 -6.90 7.06
N LEU A 99 -2.35 -7.30 6.43
CA LEU A 99 -1.40 -6.40 5.78
C LEU A 99 -1.40 -6.62 4.28
N ILE A 100 -1.53 -5.53 3.52
CA ILE A 100 -1.32 -5.51 2.07
C ILE A 100 -0.11 -4.63 1.77
N ILE A 101 0.80 -5.13 0.95
CA ILE A 101 1.99 -4.42 0.54
C ILE A 101 2.03 -4.33 -0.98
N VAL A 102 2.21 -3.12 -1.47
CA VAL A 102 2.38 -2.82 -2.89
C VAL A 102 3.76 -2.20 -3.10
N VAL A 103 4.61 -2.90 -3.82
CA VAL A 103 6.00 -2.47 -4.12
C VAL A 103 6.33 -2.70 -5.60
N PRO A 104 7.26 -1.94 -6.19
CA PRO A 104 7.71 -2.18 -7.55
C PRO A 104 8.44 -3.52 -7.67
N SER A 105 8.13 -4.26 -8.74
CA SER A 105 8.78 -5.54 -9.01
C SER A 105 10.09 -5.35 -9.76
N ARG A 106 11.17 -5.98 -9.27
CA ARG A 106 12.49 -5.98 -9.94
C ARG A 106 12.46 -6.60 -11.34
N SER A 107 11.54 -7.50 -11.61
CA SER A 107 11.36 -8.13 -12.93
C SER A 107 10.52 -7.28 -13.88
N GLY A 108 9.97 -6.15 -13.46
CA GLY A 108 9.20 -5.23 -14.28
C GLY A 108 10.09 -4.45 -15.25
N VAL A 109 9.61 -4.21 -16.47
CA VAL A 109 10.29 -3.37 -17.48
C VAL A 109 10.54 -1.96 -16.93
N TRP A 110 9.70 -1.46 -16.07
CA TRP A 110 9.76 -0.15 -15.42
C TRP A 110 10.90 -0.01 -14.39
N ALA A 111 11.27 -1.09 -13.73
CA ALA A 111 12.35 -1.10 -12.74
C ALA A 111 13.75 -0.86 -13.34
N ARG A 112 13.85 -0.86 -14.67
CA ARG A 112 15.11 -0.66 -15.42
C ARG A 112 15.21 0.72 -16.09
N THR A 113 14.24 1.59 -15.85
CA THR A 113 14.15 2.88 -16.54
C THR A 113 14.11 4.01 -15.52
N ASP A 114 15.22 4.73 -15.35
CA ASP A 114 15.36 5.90 -14.45
C ASP A 114 14.46 7.09 -14.84
N ARG A 115 13.69 6.96 -15.91
CA ARG A 115 12.80 8.00 -16.45
C ARG A 115 11.39 7.97 -15.87
N THR A 116 11.09 7.04 -14.97
CA THR A 116 9.77 6.93 -14.35
C THR A 116 9.85 7.09 -12.84
N PRO A 117 8.80 7.62 -12.18
CA PRO A 117 8.74 7.68 -10.71
C PRO A 117 8.94 6.31 -10.05
N PHE A 118 8.69 5.22 -10.78
CA PHE A 118 8.89 3.83 -10.34
C PHE A 118 10.33 3.32 -10.45
N GLY A 119 11.26 4.11 -11.00
CA GLY A 119 12.69 3.82 -11.08
C GLY A 119 13.46 4.21 -9.81
N PHE A 120 12.85 4.97 -8.90
CA PHE A 120 13.42 5.33 -7.61
C PHE A 120 13.16 4.23 -6.57
N GLY A 121 14.13 4.03 -5.67
CA GLY A 121 14.05 3.04 -4.61
C GLY A 121 14.61 1.66 -4.99
N GLN A 122 14.45 0.72 -4.09
CA GLN A 122 14.96 -0.65 -4.27
C GLN A 122 13.80 -1.60 -4.64
N PRO A 123 13.65 -1.97 -5.93
CA PRO A 123 12.59 -2.89 -6.33
C PRO A 123 12.83 -4.30 -5.79
N TYR A 124 11.76 -5.00 -5.44
CA TYR A 124 11.82 -6.33 -4.85
C TYR A 124 11.52 -7.43 -5.87
N SER A 125 12.24 -8.56 -5.75
CA SER A 125 11.75 -9.82 -6.30
C SER A 125 10.72 -10.44 -5.33
N SER A 126 9.81 -11.28 -5.85
CA SER A 126 8.82 -11.95 -4.99
C SER A 126 9.48 -12.77 -3.88
N SER A 127 10.60 -13.45 -4.18
CA SER A 127 11.34 -14.23 -3.20
C SER A 127 12.01 -13.38 -2.12
N GLN A 128 12.58 -12.24 -2.51
CA GLN A 128 13.17 -11.28 -1.55
C GLN A 128 12.10 -10.71 -0.62
N LEU A 129 10.96 -10.27 -1.17
CA LEU A 129 9.85 -9.75 -0.38
C LEU A 129 9.31 -10.81 0.58
N THR A 130 9.05 -12.03 0.10
CA THR A 130 8.59 -13.14 0.95
C THR A 130 9.52 -13.42 2.11
N ARG A 131 10.83 -13.49 1.83
CA ARG A 131 11.84 -13.72 2.88
C ARG A 131 11.85 -12.59 3.90
N LEU A 132 11.87 -11.35 3.42
CA LEU A 132 11.85 -10.17 4.28
C LEU A 132 10.64 -10.13 5.21
N LEU A 133 9.46 -10.43 4.68
CA LEU A 133 8.23 -10.46 5.47
C LEU A 133 8.25 -11.59 6.51
N ARG A 134 8.76 -12.77 6.16
CA ARG A 134 8.93 -13.87 7.12
C ARG A 134 9.93 -13.53 8.22
N ASP A 135 11.05 -12.90 7.87
CA ASP A 135 12.03 -12.40 8.84
C ASP A 135 11.42 -11.34 9.78
N GLY A 136 10.42 -10.58 9.30
CA GLY A 136 9.61 -9.64 10.08
C GLY A 136 8.39 -10.26 10.78
N MET A 137 8.33 -11.60 10.89
CA MET A 137 7.25 -12.36 11.53
C MET A 137 5.87 -12.29 10.85
N PHE A 138 5.81 -11.87 9.59
CA PHE A 138 4.59 -11.92 8.79
C PHE A 138 4.48 -13.25 8.04
N ILE A 139 3.25 -13.73 7.86
CA ILE A 139 2.94 -14.93 7.07
C ILE A 139 2.32 -14.46 5.74
N PRO A 140 3.08 -14.47 4.62
CA PRO A 140 2.52 -14.12 3.33
C PRO A 140 1.52 -15.19 2.87
N GLU A 141 0.26 -14.79 2.68
CA GLU A 141 -0.83 -15.67 2.23
C GLU A 141 -0.93 -15.69 0.72
N LYS A 142 -0.75 -14.54 0.09
CA LYS A 142 -0.90 -14.37 -1.36
C LYS A 142 0.10 -13.39 -1.94
N ILE A 143 0.62 -13.70 -3.11
CA ILE A 143 1.49 -12.81 -3.88
C ILE A 143 0.94 -12.72 -5.29
N ASP A 144 0.55 -11.50 -5.69
CA ASP A 144 0.09 -11.20 -7.03
C ASP A 144 1.02 -10.21 -7.73
N ARG A 145 1.01 -10.22 -9.03
CA ARG A 145 1.72 -9.24 -9.87
C ARG A 145 0.71 -8.50 -10.72
N ALA A 146 0.75 -7.18 -10.65
CA ALA A 146 -0.09 -6.32 -11.45
C ALA A 146 0.76 -5.45 -12.38
N LEU A 147 0.13 -5.03 -13.47
CA LEU A 147 0.62 -4.04 -14.42
C LEU A 147 1.83 -4.46 -15.28
N PHE A 148 1.52 -5.06 -16.43
CA PHE A 148 2.47 -5.31 -17.51
C PHE A 148 2.25 -4.33 -18.68
N ILE A 149 2.17 -3.02 -18.42
CA ILE A 149 2.06 -2.03 -19.49
C ILE A 149 3.47 -1.57 -19.85
N PRO A 150 3.92 -1.74 -21.10
CA PRO A 150 5.22 -1.24 -21.52
C PRO A 150 5.24 0.30 -21.49
N PRO A 151 6.39 0.93 -21.18
CA PRO A 151 6.54 2.37 -21.22
C PRO A 151 6.28 2.88 -22.64
N SER A 152 5.16 3.52 -22.85
CA SER A 152 4.80 4.10 -24.13
C SER A 152 4.47 5.58 -23.95
N THR A 153 5.24 6.42 -24.61
CA THR A 153 5.00 7.88 -24.69
C THR A 153 3.92 8.24 -25.73
N ARG A 154 3.30 7.27 -26.39
CA ARG A 154 2.26 7.55 -27.38
C ARG A 154 0.96 7.93 -26.67
N LYS A 155 0.38 9.07 -27.07
CA LYS A 155 -0.91 9.62 -26.57
C LYS A 155 -2.08 8.62 -26.61
N VAL A 156 -1.99 7.56 -27.39
CA VAL A 156 -2.98 6.47 -27.48
C VAL A 156 -3.05 5.67 -26.17
N VAL A 157 -1.92 5.46 -25.47
CA VAL A 157 -1.88 4.73 -24.19
C VAL A 157 -2.43 5.59 -23.06
N LEU A 158 -2.24 6.91 -23.12
CA LEU A 158 -2.79 7.84 -22.13
C LEU A 158 -4.31 7.99 -22.23
N ARG A 159 -4.89 7.79 -23.41
CA ARG A 159 -6.36 7.77 -23.59
C ARG A 159 -7.02 6.50 -23.05
N SER A 160 -6.27 5.42 -22.91
CA SER A 160 -6.74 4.20 -22.25
C SER A 160 -6.55 4.25 -20.71
N ALA A 161 -5.87 5.27 -20.20
CA ALA A 161 -5.64 5.42 -18.75
C ALA A 161 -6.93 5.65 -17.95
N SER A 162 -7.97 6.28 -18.56
CA SER A 162 -9.31 6.33 -17.96
C SER A 162 -9.97 4.93 -17.84
N GLY A 163 -9.55 3.95 -18.67
CA GLY A 163 -9.92 2.54 -18.52
C GLY A 163 -9.09 1.80 -17.47
N ILE A 164 -7.95 2.35 -17.05
CA ILE A 164 -7.05 1.74 -16.06
C ILE A 164 -7.54 2.01 -14.63
N GLU A 165 -8.22 3.13 -14.38
CA GLU A 165 -8.95 3.35 -13.13
C GLU A 165 -10.06 2.31 -12.95
N ASP A 166 -10.74 1.93 -14.04
CA ASP A 166 -11.74 0.87 -14.06
C ASP A 166 -11.12 -0.54 -13.92
N LEU A 167 -9.92 -0.76 -14.45
CA LEU A 167 -9.17 -2.01 -14.23
C LEU A 167 -8.62 -2.10 -12.81
N GLY A 168 -8.14 -1.03 -12.22
CA GLY A 168 -7.75 -0.97 -10.82
C GLY A 168 -8.91 -1.33 -9.89
N SER A 169 -10.08 -0.76 -10.15
CA SER A 169 -11.31 -1.06 -9.39
C SER A 169 -11.83 -2.48 -9.65
N ARG A 170 -11.67 -3.04 -10.86
CA ARG A 170 -12.02 -4.42 -11.19
C ARG A 170 -11.04 -5.43 -10.60
N TRP A 171 -9.76 -5.10 -10.57
CA TRP A 171 -8.73 -5.94 -9.97
C TRP A 171 -8.91 -6.04 -8.44
N LEU A 172 -9.25 -4.93 -7.80
CA LEU A 172 -9.63 -4.89 -6.38
C LEU A 172 -10.87 -5.77 -6.09
N LYS A 173 -11.82 -5.90 -7.04
CA LYS A 173 -12.98 -6.79 -6.91
C LYS A 173 -12.62 -8.28 -7.02
N HIS A 174 -11.55 -8.63 -7.73
CA HIS A 174 -11.11 -10.03 -7.88
C HIS A 174 -10.32 -10.53 -6.65
N LEU A 175 -9.67 -9.66 -5.89
CA LEU A 175 -8.99 -10.02 -4.64
C LEU A 175 -9.95 -10.33 -3.49
N GLY A 176 -11.20 -9.84 -3.55
CA GLY A 176 -12.25 -10.11 -2.56
C GLY A 176 -12.98 -11.45 -2.71
N GLY A 177 -12.63 -12.26 -3.71
CA GLY A 177 -13.37 -13.48 -4.06
C GLY A 177 -12.84 -14.82 -3.50
N VAL A 178 -11.81 -14.81 -2.68
CA VAL A 178 -11.25 -16.04 -2.11
C VAL A 178 -10.85 -15.80 -0.66
N LEU A 179 -11.83 -15.80 0.21
CA LEU A 179 -11.68 -16.10 1.65
C LEU A 179 -13.09 -16.38 2.21
N SER A 180 -13.55 -17.59 2.13
CA SER A 180 -14.52 -18.19 3.04
C SER A 180 -13.83 -19.30 3.79
#